data_b8f504da34a65ec18e2400ffd12bf8a6
#
_entry.id   b8f504da34a65ec18e2400ffd12bf8a6
#
_cell.length_a   1.000
_cell.length_b   1.000
_cell.length_c   1.000
_cell.angle_alpha   90.00
_cell.angle_beta   90.00
_cell.angle_gamma   90.00
#
_symmetry.space_group_name_H-M   'P 1'
#
loop_
_entity.id
_entity.type
_entity.pdbx_description
1 polymer ?
#
loop_
_entity_poly.entity_id
_entity_poly.type
_entity_poly.pdbx_seq_one_letter_code
_entity_poly.pdbx_strand_id
1 'polypeptide(L)'
;MTPKPRVSGRYTAGIQKRRKPNPDQRRRELCDAAIQLLADDGAKGLSHLKVDARAGVPDGTTSFYFRTRSALLHAVAERMVELDLAILQGVADSPGPAGGASASTLAKVVIQTGEEPQLSRTRARYELTMQATRDPAIGATLQRATDAFTKLHHDILVQLLPHGADLAPEVVDDLSNITLTFINGLLLRFAHGDRIIESPEQVDGVLSAIVAGVLGSDQQGGLTHDGAALQPRRKRATPTR
;
A
#
# COMPACT_ATOMS: atom_id res chain seq x y z
N MET A 1 66.09 -23.28 -36.97
CA MET A 1 64.77 -23.09 -37.62
C MET A 1 63.71 -23.82 -36.77
N THR A 2 63.05 -23.14 -35.87
CA THR A 2 62.05 -23.72 -34.96
C THR A 2 60.68 -23.17 -35.37
N PRO A 3 59.62 -23.96 -35.52
CA PRO A 3 58.29 -23.47 -35.91
C PRO A 3 57.54 -22.90 -34.73
N LYS A 4 56.84 -21.75 -34.94
CA LYS A 4 55.92 -21.11 -34.03
C LYS A 4 54.61 -21.95 -33.88
N PRO A 5 54.01 -22.06 -32.69
CA PRO A 5 52.69 -22.63 -32.52
C PRO A 5 51.59 -21.65 -32.94
N ARG A 6 50.62 -22.13 -33.76
CA ARG A 6 49.36 -21.43 -34.09
C ARG A 6 48.41 -21.55 -32.90
N VAL A 7 48.05 -20.45 -32.30
CA VAL A 7 46.94 -20.38 -31.31
C VAL A 7 45.65 -20.09 -32.07
N SER A 8 44.81 -21.11 -32.25
CA SER A 8 43.45 -20.99 -32.75
C SER A 8 42.51 -20.90 -31.54
N GLY A 9 42.25 -19.68 -31.06
CA GLY A 9 41.23 -19.42 -30.05
C GLY A 9 39.93 -19.02 -30.73
N ARG A 10 39.01 -19.96 -30.95
CA ARG A 10 37.63 -19.65 -31.28
C ARG A 10 36.91 -19.22 -30.00
N TYR A 11 36.77 -17.92 -29.80
CA TYR A 11 35.80 -17.38 -28.84
C TYR A 11 34.40 -17.51 -29.43
N THR A 12 33.71 -18.61 -29.09
CA THR A 12 32.25 -18.68 -29.23
C THR A 12 31.62 -17.95 -28.05
N ALA A 13 31.41 -16.67 -28.21
CA ALA A 13 30.52 -15.92 -27.31
C ALA A 13 29.11 -16.52 -27.47
N GLY A 14 28.72 -17.35 -26.53
CA GLY A 14 27.36 -17.89 -26.43
C GLY A 14 26.39 -16.71 -26.24
N ILE A 15 25.66 -16.38 -27.30
CA ILE A 15 24.50 -15.48 -27.22
C ILE A 15 23.44 -16.23 -26.37
N GLN A 16 23.40 -15.96 -25.06
CA GLN A 16 22.30 -16.40 -24.21
C GLN A 16 21.03 -15.79 -24.79
N LYS A 17 20.22 -16.60 -25.48
CA LYS A 17 18.86 -16.24 -25.90
C LYS A 17 18.09 -15.78 -24.65
N ARG A 18 17.90 -14.47 -24.46
CA ARG A 18 17.03 -13.92 -23.41
C ARG A 18 15.67 -14.60 -23.55
N ARG A 19 15.34 -15.45 -22.58
CA ARG A 19 14.04 -16.14 -22.50
C ARG A 19 12.96 -15.04 -22.57
N LYS A 20 12.00 -15.15 -23.51
CA LYS A 20 10.87 -14.21 -23.58
C LYS A 20 10.19 -14.23 -22.22
N PRO A 21 9.98 -13.07 -21.57
CA PRO A 21 9.29 -13.03 -20.30
C PRO A 21 7.91 -13.66 -20.43
N ASN A 22 7.49 -14.38 -19.40
CA ASN A 22 6.11 -14.85 -19.28
C ASN A 22 5.16 -13.66 -19.40
N PRO A 23 4.03 -13.76 -20.15
CA PRO A 23 3.07 -12.67 -20.29
C PRO A 23 2.64 -12.03 -18.97
N ASP A 24 2.41 -12.83 -17.92
CA ASP A 24 2.02 -12.31 -16.60
C ASP A 24 3.16 -11.53 -15.94
N GLN A 25 4.40 -12.00 -16.05
CA GLN A 25 5.56 -11.27 -15.58
C GLN A 25 5.70 -9.94 -16.32
N ARG A 26 5.50 -9.91 -17.64
CA ARG A 26 5.55 -8.68 -18.42
C ARG A 26 4.45 -7.70 -18.00
N ARG A 27 3.23 -8.17 -17.74
CA ARG A 27 2.14 -7.33 -17.22
C ARG A 27 2.53 -6.69 -15.89
N ARG A 28 3.11 -7.44 -14.96
CA ARG A 28 3.59 -6.93 -13.67
C ARG A 28 4.68 -5.87 -13.86
N GLU A 29 5.69 -6.12 -14.70
CA GLU A 29 6.76 -5.17 -14.99
C GLU A 29 6.22 -3.83 -15.53
N LEU A 30 5.22 -3.88 -16.43
CA LEU A 30 4.57 -2.67 -16.96
C LEU A 30 3.76 -1.95 -15.88
N CYS A 31 3.06 -2.68 -15.01
CA CYS A 31 2.35 -2.08 -13.89
C CYS A 31 3.32 -1.46 -12.87
N ASP A 32 4.45 -2.11 -12.57
CA ASP A 32 5.46 -1.58 -11.66
C ASP A 32 6.08 -0.28 -12.21
N ALA A 33 6.36 -0.21 -13.52
CA ALA A 33 6.78 1.02 -14.19
C ALA A 33 5.70 2.12 -14.15
N ALA A 34 4.42 1.74 -14.30
CA ALA A 34 3.30 2.67 -14.21
C ALA A 34 3.10 3.21 -12.78
N ILE A 35 3.33 2.41 -11.73
CA ILE A 35 3.33 2.84 -10.33
C ILE A 35 4.38 3.95 -10.12
N GLN A 36 5.61 3.76 -10.64
CA GLN A 36 6.64 4.79 -10.54
C GLN A 36 6.24 6.08 -11.26
N LEU A 37 5.63 5.99 -12.45
CA LEU A 37 5.14 7.18 -13.17
C LEU A 37 4.00 7.89 -12.43
N LEU A 38 3.11 7.14 -11.77
CA LEU A 38 2.08 7.75 -10.93
C LEU A 38 2.68 8.50 -9.75
N ALA A 39 3.75 7.95 -9.15
CA ALA A 39 4.45 8.59 -8.04
C ALA A 39 5.17 9.89 -8.47
N ASP A 40 5.80 9.89 -9.65
CA ASP A 40 6.64 10.97 -10.13
C ASP A 40 5.82 12.09 -10.83
N ASP A 41 4.90 11.68 -11.74
CA ASP A 41 4.22 12.59 -12.67
C ASP A 41 2.70 12.69 -12.39
N GLY A 42 2.19 11.95 -11.41
CA GLY A 42 0.76 11.84 -11.12
C GLY A 42 -0.04 11.15 -12.23
N ALA A 43 -1.36 11.05 -12.00
CA ALA A 43 -2.23 10.37 -12.96
C ALA A 43 -2.24 11.01 -14.35
N LYS A 44 -2.05 12.32 -14.45
CA LYS A 44 -2.01 13.02 -15.75
C LYS A 44 -0.75 12.66 -16.56
N GLY A 45 0.36 12.33 -15.89
CA GLY A 45 1.61 11.92 -16.50
C GLY A 45 1.61 10.51 -17.07
N LEU A 46 0.64 9.66 -16.69
CA LEU A 46 0.57 8.27 -17.12
C LEU A 46 0.11 8.13 -18.57
N SER A 47 0.98 7.60 -19.42
CA SER A 47 0.65 7.20 -20.80
C SER A 47 1.36 5.89 -21.17
N HIS A 48 0.82 5.16 -22.15
CA HIS A 48 1.40 3.88 -22.60
C HIS A 48 2.85 4.06 -23.07
N LEU A 49 3.14 5.12 -23.83
CA LEU A 49 4.48 5.39 -24.32
C LEU A 49 5.48 5.68 -23.19
N LYS A 50 5.06 6.44 -22.16
CA LYS A 50 5.91 6.70 -20.99
C LYS A 50 6.16 5.42 -20.19
N VAL A 51 5.16 4.52 -20.08
CA VAL A 51 5.32 3.23 -19.42
C VAL A 51 6.29 2.34 -20.19
N ASP A 52 6.19 2.29 -21.53
CA ASP A 52 7.14 1.56 -22.38
C ASP A 52 8.57 2.05 -22.15
N ALA A 53 8.77 3.37 -22.18
CA ALA A 53 10.08 3.99 -21.95
C ALA A 53 10.61 3.70 -20.54
N ARG A 54 9.77 3.82 -19.49
CA ARG A 54 10.15 3.56 -18.09
C ARG A 54 10.49 2.09 -17.87
N ALA A 55 9.74 1.15 -18.50
CA ALA A 55 9.96 -0.28 -18.40
C ALA A 55 11.12 -0.78 -19.30
N GLY A 56 11.69 0.07 -20.14
CA GLY A 56 12.76 -0.29 -21.08
C GLY A 56 12.30 -1.33 -22.12
N VAL A 57 11.06 -1.20 -22.58
CA VAL A 57 10.48 -2.11 -23.60
C VAL A 57 10.18 -1.35 -24.90
N PRO A 58 10.03 -2.07 -26.04
CA PRO A 58 9.67 -1.42 -27.31
C PRO A 58 8.33 -0.68 -27.24
N ASP A 59 8.23 0.43 -27.96
CA ASP A 59 7.00 1.22 -28.09
C ASP A 59 5.83 0.36 -28.57
N GLY A 60 4.65 0.58 -27.96
CA GLY A 60 3.45 -0.21 -28.24
C GLY A 60 3.30 -1.47 -27.39
N THR A 61 4.33 -1.84 -26.60
CA THR A 61 4.24 -3.01 -25.70
C THR A 61 3.11 -2.83 -24.69
N THR A 62 3.04 -1.70 -24.00
CA THR A 62 1.97 -1.42 -23.03
C THR A 62 0.60 -1.43 -23.69
N SER A 63 0.46 -0.85 -24.89
CA SER A 63 -0.80 -0.85 -25.65
C SER A 63 -1.24 -2.24 -26.08
N PHE A 64 -0.30 -3.16 -26.29
CA PHE A 64 -0.62 -4.56 -26.57
C PHE A 64 -1.26 -5.25 -25.36
N TYR A 65 -0.75 -5.01 -24.14
CA TYR A 65 -1.26 -5.60 -22.90
C TYR A 65 -2.48 -4.88 -22.33
N PHE A 66 -2.55 -3.56 -22.50
CA PHE A 66 -3.59 -2.70 -21.95
C PHE A 66 -4.10 -1.75 -23.03
N ARG A 67 -5.24 -2.10 -23.64
CA ARG A 67 -5.78 -1.39 -24.82
C ARG A 67 -6.14 0.07 -24.56
N THR A 68 -6.50 0.41 -23.32
CA THR A 68 -6.92 1.75 -22.93
C THR A 68 -6.18 2.21 -21.68
N ARG A 69 -6.12 3.52 -21.47
CA ARG A 69 -5.57 4.10 -20.24
C ARG A 69 -6.35 3.65 -18.98
N SER A 70 -7.67 3.48 -19.09
CA SER A 70 -8.49 2.96 -18.00
C SER A 70 -8.10 1.50 -17.68
N ALA A 71 -7.95 0.63 -18.69
CA ALA A 71 -7.50 -0.75 -18.48
C ALA A 71 -6.11 -0.82 -17.83
N LEU A 72 -5.21 0.10 -18.17
CA LEU A 72 -3.90 0.23 -17.53
C LEU A 72 -4.06 0.64 -16.05
N LEU A 73 -4.86 1.66 -15.75
CA LEU A 73 -5.09 2.12 -14.38
C LEU A 73 -5.72 1.04 -13.49
N HIS A 74 -6.69 0.28 -14.02
CA HIS A 74 -7.27 -0.86 -13.29
C HIS A 74 -6.22 -1.93 -12.99
N ALA A 75 -5.39 -2.29 -13.98
CA ALA A 75 -4.32 -3.24 -13.78
C ALA A 75 -3.26 -2.75 -12.77
N VAL A 76 -2.97 -1.46 -12.75
CA VAL A 76 -2.08 -0.82 -11.77
C VAL A 76 -2.69 -0.88 -10.36
N ALA A 77 -4.00 -0.65 -10.21
CA ALA A 77 -4.70 -0.78 -8.94
C ALA A 77 -4.66 -2.24 -8.43
N GLU A 78 -4.90 -3.23 -9.30
CA GLU A 78 -4.77 -4.65 -8.96
C GLU A 78 -3.33 -5.00 -8.51
N ARG A 79 -2.33 -4.50 -9.23
CA ARG A 79 -0.91 -4.71 -8.87
C ARG A 79 -0.57 -4.06 -7.54
N MET A 80 -1.09 -2.88 -7.25
CA MET A 80 -0.91 -2.21 -5.97
C MET A 80 -1.47 -3.06 -4.83
N VAL A 81 -2.70 -3.57 -4.97
CA VAL A 81 -3.33 -4.47 -3.98
C VAL A 81 -2.51 -5.75 -3.78
N GLU A 82 -2.02 -6.37 -4.87
CA GLU A 82 -1.14 -7.55 -4.78
C GLU A 82 0.11 -7.27 -3.93
N LEU A 83 0.76 -6.13 -4.14
CA LEU A 83 1.95 -5.72 -3.38
C LEU A 83 1.63 -5.40 -1.91
N ASP A 84 0.50 -4.75 -1.65
CA ASP A 84 0.05 -4.41 -0.31
C ASP A 84 -0.30 -5.66 0.50
N LEU A 85 -1.07 -6.58 -0.07
CA LEU A 85 -1.41 -7.84 0.59
C LEU A 85 -0.19 -8.70 0.89
N ALA A 86 0.84 -8.69 0.01
CA ALA A 86 2.09 -9.39 0.27
C ALA A 86 2.85 -8.79 1.48
N ILE A 87 2.84 -7.46 1.66
CA ILE A 87 3.42 -6.81 2.84
C ILE A 87 2.64 -7.18 4.09
N LEU A 88 1.31 -7.10 4.05
CA LEU A 88 0.45 -7.43 5.20
C LEU A 88 0.60 -8.90 5.61
N GLN A 89 0.71 -9.82 4.66
CA GLN A 89 0.98 -11.22 4.92
C GLN A 89 2.34 -11.39 5.63
N GLY A 90 3.38 -10.69 5.17
CA GLY A 90 4.70 -10.70 5.81
C GLY A 90 4.66 -10.19 7.26
N VAL A 91 3.80 -9.21 7.57
CA VAL A 91 3.57 -8.74 8.95
C VAL A 91 2.85 -9.80 9.77
N ALA A 92 1.79 -10.41 9.23
CA ALA A 92 1.01 -11.42 9.91
C ALA A 92 1.83 -12.69 10.24
N ASP A 93 2.76 -13.06 9.33
CA ASP A 93 3.63 -14.23 9.48
C ASP A 93 4.87 -13.94 10.37
N SER A 94 5.11 -12.68 10.76
CA SER A 94 6.26 -12.31 11.58
C SER A 94 6.03 -12.71 13.04
N PRO A 95 6.91 -13.53 13.65
CA PRO A 95 6.75 -13.96 15.02
C PRO A 95 6.87 -12.77 15.99
N GLY A 96 5.75 -12.38 16.59
CA GLY A 96 5.73 -11.47 17.73
C GLY A 96 6.01 -12.21 19.06
N PRO A 97 6.15 -11.48 20.17
CA PRO A 97 6.41 -12.07 21.50
C PRO A 97 5.37 -13.12 21.94
N ALA A 98 4.15 -13.05 21.41
CA ALA A 98 3.04 -13.97 21.69
C ALA A 98 2.71 -14.90 20.51
N GLY A 99 3.59 -14.99 19.47
CA GLY A 99 3.38 -15.85 18.31
C GLY A 99 2.48 -15.28 17.21
N GLY A 100 2.12 -14.00 17.26
CA GLY A 100 1.33 -13.29 16.25
C GLY A 100 2.03 -12.00 15.76
N ALA A 101 1.40 -11.28 14.85
CA ALA A 101 1.86 -9.98 14.39
C ALA A 101 2.03 -9.01 15.58
N SER A 102 3.12 -8.24 15.64
CA SER A 102 3.39 -7.31 16.75
C SER A 102 3.22 -5.85 16.30
N ALA A 103 2.90 -4.98 17.27
CA ALA A 103 2.86 -3.53 17.06
C ALA A 103 4.17 -3.01 16.48
N SER A 104 5.31 -3.44 17.03
CA SER A 104 6.63 -3.05 16.53
C SER A 104 6.87 -3.48 15.08
N THR A 105 6.29 -4.60 14.62
CA THR A 105 6.38 -5.00 13.22
C THR A 105 5.54 -4.07 12.34
N LEU A 106 4.31 -3.74 12.78
CA LEU A 106 3.46 -2.77 12.08
C LEU A 106 4.13 -1.38 12.03
N ALA A 107 4.68 -0.91 13.14
CA ALA A 107 5.40 0.36 13.22
C ALA A 107 6.59 0.42 12.24
N LYS A 108 7.36 -0.66 12.11
CA LYS A 108 8.44 -0.77 11.11
C LYS A 108 7.90 -0.63 9.70
N VAL A 109 6.80 -1.32 9.36
CA VAL A 109 6.16 -1.21 8.03
C VAL A 109 5.69 0.22 7.79
N VAL A 110 5.05 0.87 8.78
CA VAL A 110 4.63 2.28 8.68
C VAL A 110 5.82 3.18 8.35
N ILE A 111 6.93 3.07 9.07
CA ILE A 111 8.14 3.87 8.78
C ILE A 111 8.69 3.58 7.38
N GLN A 112 8.74 2.32 6.96
CA GLN A 112 9.21 1.94 5.62
C GLN A 112 8.36 2.54 4.50
N THR A 113 7.06 2.85 4.72
CA THR A 113 6.23 3.53 3.71
C THR A 113 6.72 4.94 3.37
N GLY A 114 7.53 5.54 4.23
CA GLY A 114 8.22 6.83 4.01
C GLY A 114 9.59 6.70 3.33
N GLU A 115 10.02 5.51 2.93
CA GLU A 115 11.32 5.22 2.32
C GLU A 115 11.15 4.54 0.96
N GLU A 116 12.09 4.79 0.03
CA GLU A 116 12.05 4.09 -1.27
C GLU A 116 12.37 2.59 -1.09
N PRO A 117 11.74 1.71 -1.84
CA PRO A 117 10.77 1.95 -2.93
C PRO A 117 9.31 2.12 -2.45
N GLN A 118 8.99 1.98 -1.16
CA GLN A 118 7.63 2.04 -0.63
C GLN A 118 7.04 3.45 -0.69
N LEU A 119 7.86 4.49 -0.57
CA LEU A 119 7.42 5.88 -0.69
C LEU A 119 6.78 6.18 -2.05
N SER A 120 7.40 5.71 -3.13
CA SER A 120 6.81 5.80 -4.48
C SER A 120 5.47 5.07 -4.57
N ARG A 121 5.33 3.91 -3.93
CA ARG A 121 4.02 3.21 -3.86
C ARG A 121 2.99 3.99 -3.04
N THR A 122 3.41 4.60 -1.93
CA THR A 122 2.54 5.44 -1.11
C THR A 122 2.00 6.62 -1.91
N ARG A 123 2.84 7.33 -2.67
CA ARG A 123 2.43 8.42 -3.57
C ARG A 123 1.46 7.93 -4.65
N ALA A 124 1.80 6.84 -5.34
CA ALA A 124 0.95 6.24 -6.36
C ALA A 124 -0.42 5.81 -5.81
N ARG A 125 -0.48 5.32 -4.57
CA ARG A 125 -1.74 4.95 -3.90
C ARG A 125 -2.64 6.17 -3.72
N TYR A 126 -2.12 7.31 -3.29
CA TYR A 126 -2.91 8.54 -3.17
C TYR A 126 -3.43 9.01 -4.52
N GLU A 127 -2.62 8.93 -5.59
CA GLU A 127 -3.07 9.22 -6.96
C GLU A 127 -4.22 8.30 -7.39
N LEU A 128 -4.12 6.99 -7.13
CA LEU A 128 -5.19 6.02 -7.43
C LEU A 128 -6.43 6.27 -6.57
N THR A 129 -6.27 6.63 -5.30
CA THR A 129 -7.40 6.98 -4.41
C THR A 129 -8.16 8.19 -4.95
N MET A 130 -7.47 9.20 -5.47
CA MET A 130 -8.12 10.33 -6.14
C MET A 130 -8.80 9.92 -7.46
N GLN A 131 -8.28 8.95 -8.20
CA GLN A 131 -8.96 8.40 -9.38
C GLN A 131 -10.21 7.60 -8.98
N ALA A 132 -10.19 6.88 -7.87
CA ALA A 132 -11.31 6.10 -7.35
C ALA A 132 -12.58 6.94 -7.10
N THR A 133 -12.44 8.24 -6.83
CA THR A 133 -13.58 9.16 -6.72
C THR A 133 -14.36 9.34 -8.03
N ARG A 134 -13.74 9.01 -9.17
CA ARG A 134 -14.28 9.14 -10.53
C ARG A 134 -14.48 7.79 -11.22
N ASP A 135 -13.82 6.74 -10.71
CA ASP A 135 -13.90 5.36 -11.22
C ASP A 135 -14.16 4.39 -10.06
N PRO A 136 -15.44 4.05 -9.79
CA PRO A 136 -15.80 3.18 -8.66
C PRO A 136 -15.15 1.79 -8.70
N ALA A 137 -14.78 1.29 -9.89
CA ALA A 137 -14.13 -0.01 -10.01
C ALA A 137 -12.69 0.02 -9.43
N ILE A 138 -11.96 1.13 -9.61
CA ILE A 138 -10.68 1.34 -8.92
C ILE A 138 -10.90 1.38 -7.40
N GLY A 139 -11.95 2.09 -6.94
CA GLY A 139 -12.31 2.15 -5.52
C GLY A 139 -12.56 0.77 -4.92
N ALA A 140 -13.39 -0.04 -5.58
CA ALA A 140 -13.68 -1.42 -5.14
C ALA A 140 -12.42 -2.30 -5.11
N THR A 141 -11.50 -2.11 -6.06
CA THR A 141 -10.22 -2.82 -6.07
C THR A 141 -9.35 -2.44 -4.88
N LEU A 142 -9.17 -1.14 -4.62
CA LEU A 142 -8.34 -0.66 -3.50
C LEU A 142 -8.94 -1.02 -2.14
N GLN A 143 -10.27 -1.12 -2.03
CA GLN A 143 -10.97 -1.46 -0.79
C GLN A 143 -10.51 -2.81 -0.21
N ARG A 144 -10.16 -3.78 -1.05
CA ARG A 144 -9.67 -5.09 -0.61
C ARG A 144 -8.40 -5.00 0.25
N ALA A 145 -7.46 -4.15 -0.13
CA ALA A 145 -6.24 -3.93 0.67
C ALA A 145 -6.55 -3.12 1.93
N THR A 146 -7.47 -2.15 1.84
CA THR A 146 -7.93 -1.38 2.99
C THR A 146 -8.58 -2.27 4.04
N ASP A 147 -9.48 -3.17 3.64
CA ASP A 147 -10.16 -4.10 4.55
C ASP A 147 -9.15 -5.05 5.23
N ALA A 148 -8.19 -5.59 4.46
CA ALA A 148 -7.15 -6.44 4.99
C ALA A 148 -6.25 -5.71 6.01
N PHE A 149 -5.88 -4.46 5.71
CA PHE A 149 -5.09 -3.62 6.61
C PHE A 149 -5.86 -3.28 7.89
N THR A 150 -7.13 -2.88 7.76
CA THR A 150 -8.01 -2.58 8.91
C THR A 150 -8.15 -3.78 9.82
N LYS A 151 -8.38 -4.97 9.23
CA LYS A 151 -8.46 -6.22 10.02
C LYS A 151 -7.15 -6.51 10.76
N LEU A 152 -6.01 -6.48 10.06
CA LEU A 152 -4.72 -6.75 10.69
C LEU A 152 -4.42 -5.74 11.81
N HIS A 153 -4.72 -4.46 11.58
CA HIS A 153 -4.54 -3.40 12.57
C HIS A 153 -5.40 -3.65 13.81
N HIS A 154 -6.69 -3.98 13.62
CA HIS A 154 -7.60 -4.32 14.72
C HIS A 154 -7.08 -5.53 15.53
N ASP A 155 -6.66 -6.61 14.85
CA ASP A 155 -6.13 -7.81 15.50
C ASP A 155 -4.86 -7.49 16.34
N ILE A 156 -3.98 -6.60 15.86
CA ILE A 156 -2.80 -6.13 16.61
C ILE A 156 -3.22 -5.25 17.80
N LEU A 157 -4.17 -4.35 17.60
CA LEU A 157 -4.65 -3.45 18.65
C LEU A 157 -5.23 -4.25 19.83
N VAL A 158 -6.08 -5.24 19.55
CA VAL A 158 -6.66 -6.12 20.59
C VAL A 158 -5.57 -6.82 21.40
N GLN A 159 -4.47 -7.23 20.79
CA GLN A 159 -3.33 -7.84 21.52
C GLN A 159 -2.58 -6.86 22.42
N LEU A 160 -2.66 -5.55 22.13
CA LEU A 160 -2.01 -4.50 22.93
C LEU A 160 -2.85 -4.06 24.13
N LEU A 161 -4.15 -4.38 24.14
CA LEU A 161 -5.02 -4.03 25.25
C LEU A 161 -4.63 -4.79 26.52
N PRO A 162 -4.81 -4.19 27.71
CA PRO A 162 -4.52 -4.87 28.97
C PRO A 162 -5.30 -6.18 29.07
N HIS A 163 -4.62 -7.27 29.46
CA HIS A 163 -5.26 -8.57 29.67
C HIS A 163 -6.35 -8.46 30.73
N GLY A 164 -7.60 -8.85 30.37
CA GLY A 164 -8.75 -8.76 31.25
C GLY A 164 -9.46 -7.40 31.24
N ALA A 165 -9.09 -6.49 30.33
CA ALA A 165 -9.90 -5.31 30.08
C ALA A 165 -11.21 -5.74 29.41
N ASP A 166 -12.31 -5.65 30.14
CA ASP A 166 -13.67 -5.85 29.61
C ASP A 166 -14.13 -4.57 28.93
N LEU A 167 -13.60 -4.32 27.71
CA LEU A 167 -13.94 -3.15 26.93
C LEU A 167 -15.15 -3.45 26.04
N ALA A 168 -16.07 -2.51 25.97
CA ALA A 168 -17.16 -2.57 25.02
C ALA A 168 -16.59 -2.62 23.57
N PRO A 169 -17.17 -3.45 22.67
CA PRO A 169 -16.71 -3.54 21.28
C PRO A 169 -16.59 -2.18 20.59
N GLU A 170 -17.50 -1.25 20.90
CA GLU A 170 -17.53 0.10 20.36
C GLU A 170 -16.27 0.89 20.71
N VAL A 171 -15.71 0.72 21.92
CA VAL A 171 -14.47 1.36 22.37
C VAL A 171 -13.27 0.84 21.57
N VAL A 172 -13.24 -0.47 21.29
CA VAL A 172 -12.19 -1.09 20.48
C VAL A 172 -12.27 -0.59 19.02
N ASP A 173 -13.47 -0.48 18.47
CA ASP A 173 -13.69 0.06 17.12
C ASP A 173 -13.28 1.53 17.03
N ASP A 174 -13.62 2.36 18.02
CA ASP A 174 -13.20 3.76 18.10
C ASP A 174 -11.68 3.90 18.19
N LEU A 175 -11.03 3.12 19.05
CA LEU A 175 -9.58 3.05 19.15
C LEU A 175 -8.94 2.67 17.82
N SER A 176 -9.51 1.67 17.14
CA SER A 176 -9.03 1.23 15.82
C SER A 176 -9.15 2.35 14.80
N ASN A 177 -10.28 3.05 14.75
CA ASN A 177 -10.52 4.16 13.83
C ASN A 177 -9.58 5.35 14.10
N ILE A 178 -9.37 5.71 15.35
CA ILE A 178 -8.48 6.84 15.75
C ILE A 178 -7.03 6.51 15.36
N THR A 179 -6.55 5.33 15.71
CA THR A 179 -5.16 4.94 15.43
C THR A 179 -4.92 4.74 13.93
N LEU A 180 -5.88 4.20 13.17
CA LEU A 180 -5.83 4.15 11.71
C LEU A 180 -5.81 5.55 11.08
N THR A 181 -6.60 6.48 11.61
CA THR A 181 -6.61 7.87 11.14
C THR A 181 -5.25 8.52 11.36
N PHE A 182 -4.62 8.29 12.51
CA PHE A 182 -3.25 8.74 12.79
C PHE A 182 -2.25 8.16 11.78
N ILE A 183 -2.27 6.83 11.56
CA ILE A 183 -1.37 6.17 10.60
C ILE A 183 -1.58 6.73 9.18
N ASN A 184 -2.82 6.85 8.71
CA ASN A 184 -3.12 7.41 7.39
C ASN A 184 -2.63 8.87 7.24
N GLY A 185 -2.78 9.68 8.31
CA GLY A 185 -2.24 11.03 8.35
C GLY A 185 -0.71 11.05 8.25
N LEU A 186 -0.03 10.13 8.92
CA LEU A 186 1.43 9.99 8.86
C LEU A 186 1.91 9.58 7.46
N LEU A 187 1.24 8.58 6.83
CA LEU A 187 1.55 8.17 5.46
C LEU A 187 1.37 9.33 4.46
N LEU A 188 0.34 10.14 4.64
CA LEU A 188 0.14 11.33 3.79
C LEU A 188 1.28 12.34 3.96
N ARG A 189 1.76 12.58 5.19
CA ARG A 189 2.93 13.44 5.45
C ARG A 189 4.17 12.91 4.77
N PHE A 190 4.43 11.60 4.86
CA PHE A 190 5.56 10.98 4.15
C PHE A 190 5.46 11.18 2.63
N ALA A 191 4.28 11.01 2.04
CA ALA A 191 4.07 11.24 0.61
C ALA A 191 4.44 12.67 0.18
N HIS A 192 4.26 13.66 1.09
CA HIS A 192 4.64 15.06 0.86
C HIS A 192 6.11 15.37 1.22
N GLY A 193 6.87 14.38 1.71
CA GLY A 193 8.26 14.56 2.10
C GLY A 193 8.47 15.08 3.53
N ASP A 194 7.43 15.08 4.35
CA ASP A 194 7.48 15.56 5.74
C ASP A 194 7.60 14.35 6.69
N ARG A 195 8.79 14.19 7.26
CA ARG A 195 9.13 13.07 8.18
C ARG A 195 9.20 13.56 9.61
N ILE A 196 8.05 13.80 10.24
CA ILE A 196 7.96 14.20 11.66
C ILE A 196 8.17 13.03 12.64
N ILE A 197 8.03 11.81 12.16
CA ILE A 197 8.28 10.56 12.88
C ILE A 197 9.25 9.75 12.03
N GLU A 198 10.38 9.35 12.63
CA GLU A 198 11.50 8.77 11.91
C GLU A 198 11.84 7.35 12.37
N SER A 199 11.25 6.90 13.49
CA SER A 199 11.54 5.56 14.02
C SER A 199 10.27 4.79 14.40
N PRO A 200 10.33 3.44 14.36
CA PRO A 200 9.23 2.58 14.82
C PRO A 200 8.86 2.85 16.29
N GLU A 201 9.82 3.13 17.13
CA GLU A 201 9.61 3.39 18.57
C GLU A 201 8.78 4.66 18.79
N GLN A 202 8.96 5.68 17.94
CA GLN A 202 8.15 6.90 17.99
C GLN A 202 6.69 6.60 17.56
N VAL A 203 6.48 5.76 16.53
CA VAL A 203 5.14 5.31 16.12
C VAL A 203 4.48 4.56 17.28
N ASP A 204 5.16 3.57 17.85
CA ASP A 204 4.64 2.78 18.98
C ASP A 204 4.34 3.65 20.20
N GLY A 205 5.20 4.63 20.49
CA GLY A 205 4.98 5.58 21.60
C GLY A 205 3.72 6.41 21.41
N VAL A 206 3.46 6.93 20.20
CA VAL A 206 2.26 7.72 19.90
C VAL A 206 1.01 6.83 19.93
N LEU A 207 1.05 5.64 19.34
CA LEU A 207 -0.07 4.71 19.38
C LEU A 207 -0.42 4.31 20.82
N SER A 208 0.59 4.00 21.64
CA SER A 208 0.40 3.70 23.06
C SER A 208 -0.21 4.88 23.84
N ALA A 209 0.21 6.11 23.56
CA ALA A 209 -0.35 7.29 24.18
C ALA A 209 -1.82 7.52 23.79
N ILE A 210 -2.18 7.29 22.52
CA ILE A 210 -3.56 7.37 22.05
C ILE A 210 -4.42 6.33 22.80
N VAL A 211 -3.97 5.07 22.85
CA VAL A 211 -4.67 3.99 23.55
C VAL A 211 -4.86 4.34 25.03
N ALA A 212 -3.81 4.75 25.74
CA ALA A 212 -3.87 5.10 27.15
C ALA A 212 -4.81 6.31 27.40
N GLY A 213 -4.81 7.31 26.50
CA GLY A 213 -5.69 8.47 26.60
C GLY A 213 -7.16 8.12 26.47
N VAL A 214 -7.52 7.27 25.53
CA VAL A 214 -8.91 6.81 25.34
C VAL A 214 -9.37 5.95 26.53
N LEU A 215 -8.56 4.97 26.97
CA LEU A 215 -8.88 4.13 28.11
C LEU A 215 -9.00 4.93 29.42
N GLY A 216 -8.15 5.94 29.61
CA GLY A 216 -8.22 6.84 30.79
C GLY A 216 -9.48 7.71 30.79
N SER A 217 -9.96 8.16 29.65
CA SER A 217 -11.20 8.95 29.54
C SER A 217 -12.45 8.09 29.73
N ASP A 218 -12.44 6.85 29.30
CA ASP A 218 -13.57 5.93 29.51
C ASP A 218 -13.80 5.64 31.00
N GLN A 219 -12.73 5.42 31.77
CA GLN A 219 -12.80 5.24 33.23
C GLN A 219 -13.31 6.48 33.98
N GLN A 220 -13.23 7.67 33.40
CA GLN A 220 -13.71 8.93 33.99
C GLN A 220 -15.13 9.32 33.54
N GLY A 221 -15.82 8.46 32.77
CA GLY A 221 -17.16 8.71 32.24
C GLY A 221 -17.23 9.81 31.16
N GLY A 222 -16.09 10.07 30.47
CA GLY A 222 -15.93 11.21 29.57
C GLY A 222 -16.34 11.01 28.12
N LEU A 223 -16.66 9.80 27.69
CA LEU A 223 -17.22 9.52 26.35
C LEU A 223 -18.66 8.95 26.51
N THR A 224 -19.57 9.79 27.01
CA THR A 224 -20.99 9.47 26.86
C THR A 224 -21.32 9.54 25.38
N HIS A 225 -21.39 8.40 24.72
CA HIS A 225 -22.09 8.27 23.45
C HIS A 225 -23.57 8.62 23.68
N ASP A 226 -23.89 9.90 23.61
CA ASP A 226 -25.26 10.35 23.43
C ASP A 226 -25.67 9.84 22.03
N GLY A 227 -26.58 8.87 21.99
CA GLY A 227 -26.87 7.95 20.85
C GLY A 227 -27.39 8.61 19.58
N ALA A 228 -26.66 9.57 19.06
CA ALA A 228 -26.83 10.09 17.72
C ALA A 228 -25.93 9.30 16.75
N ALA A 229 -26.32 8.05 16.48
CA ALA A 229 -25.82 7.33 15.33
C ALA A 229 -25.90 8.25 14.10
N LEU A 230 -24.74 8.55 13.50
CA LEU A 230 -24.67 9.22 12.20
C LEU A 230 -25.40 8.34 11.17
N GLN A 231 -26.72 8.56 11.06
CA GLN A 231 -27.52 7.89 10.04
C GLN A 231 -26.93 8.24 8.67
N PRO A 232 -26.67 7.24 7.81
CA PRO A 232 -26.19 7.50 6.47
C PRO A 232 -27.20 8.41 5.76
N ARG A 233 -26.75 9.57 5.29
CA ARG A 233 -27.58 10.54 4.53
C ARG A 233 -28.30 9.80 3.43
N ARG A 234 -29.63 9.62 3.55
CA ARG A 234 -30.50 9.12 2.47
C ARG A 234 -30.25 10.01 1.25
N LYS A 235 -29.80 9.38 0.15
CA LYS A 235 -29.73 10.02 -1.17
C LYS A 235 -31.11 10.63 -1.47
N ARG A 236 -31.20 11.94 -1.62
CA ARG A 236 -32.40 12.61 -2.11
C ARG A 236 -32.66 12.07 -3.53
N ALA A 237 -33.83 11.47 -3.71
CA ALA A 237 -34.33 11.12 -5.03
C ALA A 237 -34.46 12.41 -5.86
N THR A 238 -33.86 12.43 -7.04
CA THR A 238 -34.04 13.49 -8.04
C THR A 238 -35.45 13.41 -8.56
N PRO A 239 -36.23 14.51 -8.59
CA PRO A 239 -37.55 14.49 -9.24
C PRO A 239 -37.34 14.42 -10.74
N THR A 240 -37.94 13.40 -11.34
CA THR A 240 -38.13 13.27 -12.79
C THR A 240 -38.99 14.44 -13.30
N ARG A 241 -38.50 15.14 -14.31
CA ARG A 241 -39.25 15.93 -15.27
C ARG A 241 -39.03 15.34 -16.65
#